data_d43a797a3a1046d3d651e676b0de29cb
#
_entry.id   d43a797a3a1046d3d651e676b0de29cb
#
_cell.length_a   1.000
_cell.length_b   1.000
_cell.length_c   1.000
_cell.angle_alpha   90.00
_cell.angle_beta   90.00
_cell.angle_gamma   90.00
#
_symmetry.space_group_name_H-M   'P 1'
#
loop_
_entity.id
_entity.type
_entity.pdbx_description
1 polymer ?
#
loop_
_entity_poly.entity_id
_entity_poly.type
_entity_poly.pdbx_seq_one_letter_code
_entity_poly.pdbx_strand_id
1 'polypeptide(L)'
;MVFAARLTQRGHGIRSMDDLMTLYEKSFSVGTLKAISSLPHPTVQKFAVITVAVVGASRRFLAQITRHQNDVKFMSASLQYSDYSGQAEFAMPYEIMTAHGELKDLYLESCRSDLDCYETLCKAGIGHDAAGYATPQGLRNMLLISATPYQWKHMIGQRTCRRNTDETRIVLLKIWQELYVLSPALFGPSQTGPFCQRDKCAEGKMSCGQPIEKTLGPAEILQADYPALMVGGGL
;
A
#
# COMPACT_ATOMS: atom_id res chain seq x y z
N MET A 1 -3.24 -17.07 -12.09
CA MET A 1 -3.81 -16.19 -13.14
C MET A 1 -3.77 -16.83 -14.52
N VAL A 2 -2.60 -17.12 -15.11
CA VAL A 2 -2.53 -17.70 -16.48
C VAL A 2 -3.26 -19.02 -16.59
N PHE A 3 -3.11 -19.91 -15.60
CA PHE A 3 -3.88 -21.15 -15.51
C PHE A 3 -5.39 -20.91 -15.51
N ALA A 4 -5.89 -20.00 -14.67
CA ALA A 4 -7.31 -19.66 -14.63
C ALA A 4 -7.84 -19.13 -15.97
N ALA A 5 -7.06 -18.30 -16.66
CA ALA A 5 -7.42 -17.83 -18.01
C ALA A 5 -7.47 -18.95 -19.03
N ARG A 6 -6.49 -19.87 -19.02
CA ARG A 6 -6.49 -21.02 -19.93
C ARG A 6 -7.60 -22.02 -19.65
N LEU A 7 -7.97 -22.17 -18.38
CA LEU A 7 -9.09 -23.03 -17.99
C LEU A 7 -10.41 -22.58 -18.65
N THR A 8 -10.66 -21.27 -18.75
CA THR A 8 -11.88 -20.76 -19.42
C THR A 8 -11.92 -21.10 -20.92
N GLN A 9 -10.77 -21.27 -21.57
CA GLN A 9 -10.66 -21.55 -23.01
C GLN A 9 -10.55 -23.05 -23.33
N ARG A 10 -9.93 -23.83 -22.46
CA ARG A 10 -9.57 -25.23 -22.69
C ARG A 10 -10.19 -26.20 -21.70
N GLY A 11 -10.95 -25.71 -20.71
CA GLY A 11 -11.56 -26.53 -19.69
C GLY A 11 -12.55 -27.59 -20.21
N HIS A 12 -13.15 -27.34 -21.37
CA HIS A 12 -14.04 -28.32 -22.02
C HIS A 12 -13.35 -29.64 -22.40
N GLY A 13 -12.03 -29.65 -22.56
CA GLY A 13 -11.23 -30.84 -22.85
C GLY A 13 -10.69 -31.58 -21.62
N ILE A 14 -10.89 -31.05 -20.41
CA ILE A 14 -10.41 -31.67 -19.17
C ILE A 14 -11.43 -32.73 -18.72
N ARG A 15 -10.98 -33.97 -18.60
CA ARG A 15 -11.79 -35.12 -18.19
C ARG A 15 -11.25 -35.85 -16.97
N SER A 16 -10.00 -35.52 -16.57
CA SER A 16 -9.32 -36.12 -15.43
C SER A 16 -8.49 -35.09 -14.68
N MET A 17 -8.01 -35.46 -13.50
CA MET A 17 -7.04 -34.65 -12.75
C MET A 17 -5.70 -34.56 -13.50
N ASP A 18 -5.31 -35.59 -14.23
CA ASP A 18 -4.07 -35.60 -15.01
C ASP A 18 -4.13 -34.58 -16.16
N ASP A 19 -5.28 -34.46 -16.84
CA ASP A 19 -5.52 -33.42 -17.84
C ASP A 19 -5.39 -32.02 -17.23
N LEU A 20 -5.97 -31.85 -16.04
CA LEU A 20 -5.91 -30.58 -15.31
C LEU A 20 -4.48 -30.23 -14.92
N MET A 21 -3.71 -31.18 -14.41
CA MET A 21 -2.30 -30.98 -14.03
C MET A 21 -1.44 -30.68 -15.25
N THR A 22 -1.67 -31.38 -16.36
CA THR A 22 -1.00 -31.10 -17.64
C THR A 22 -1.28 -29.66 -18.12
N LEU A 23 -2.51 -29.19 -18.01
CA LEU A 23 -2.85 -27.81 -18.35
C LEU A 23 -2.17 -26.82 -17.41
N TYR A 24 -2.10 -27.12 -16.11
CA TYR A 24 -1.44 -26.28 -15.10
C TYR A 24 0.05 -26.13 -15.40
N GLU A 25 0.77 -27.23 -15.59
CA GLU A 25 2.23 -27.24 -15.88
C GLU A 25 2.58 -26.46 -17.13
N LYS A 26 1.75 -26.57 -18.19
CA LYS A 26 1.94 -25.86 -19.45
C LYS A 26 1.42 -24.42 -19.46
N SER A 27 0.88 -23.92 -18.33
CA SER A 27 0.18 -22.64 -18.31
C SER A 27 1.09 -21.44 -18.11
N PHE A 28 2.32 -21.63 -17.61
CA PHE A 28 3.18 -20.50 -17.33
C PHE A 28 3.63 -19.82 -18.64
N SER A 29 3.29 -18.54 -18.78
CA SER A 29 3.67 -17.71 -19.92
C SER A 29 3.58 -16.23 -19.58
N VAL A 30 4.70 -15.51 -19.66
CA VAL A 30 4.77 -14.05 -19.43
C VAL A 30 3.95 -13.31 -20.49
N GLY A 31 3.97 -13.73 -21.74
CA GLY A 31 3.17 -13.13 -22.82
C GLY A 31 1.66 -13.23 -22.54
N THR A 32 1.20 -14.40 -22.08
CA THR A 32 -0.20 -14.58 -21.67
C THR A 32 -0.54 -13.72 -20.46
N LEU A 33 0.36 -13.60 -19.49
CA LEU A 33 0.15 -12.75 -18.31
C LEU A 33 -0.01 -11.29 -18.73
N LYS A 34 0.81 -10.78 -19.64
CA LYS A 34 0.72 -9.42 -20.17
C LYS A 34 -0.61 -9.20 -20.91
N ALA A 35 -1.03 -10.15 -21.76
CA ALA A 35 -2.32 -10.07 -22.43
C ALA A 35 -3.50 -10.04 -21.45
N ILE A 36 -3.50 -10.91 -20.42
CA ILE A 36 -4.53 -10.94 -19.39
C ILE A 36 -4.59 -9.62 -18.60
N SER A 37 -3.42 -9.02 -18.34
CA SER A 37 -3.33 -7.76 -17.58
C SER A 37 -4.01 -6.58 -18.30
N SER A 38 -4.05 -6.60 -19.64
CA SER A 38 -4.66 -5.56 -20.47
C SER A 38 -6.14 -5.83 -20.81
N LEU A 39 -6.68 -7.00 -20.45
CA LEU A 39 -8.09 -7.30 -20.70
C LEU A 39 -9.01 -6.47 -19.81
N PRO A 40 -10.19 -6.05 -20.31
CA PRO A 40 -11.18 -5.33 -19.52
C PRO A 40 -11.86 -6.21 -18.46
N HIS A 41 -11.62 -7.52 -18.47
CA HIS A 41 -12.22 -8.48 -17.54
C HIS A 41 -11.31 -8.74 -16.34
N PRO A 42 -11.61 -8.18 -15.15
CA PRO A 42 -10.75 -8.29 -13.97
C PRO A 42 -10.78 -9.67 -13.30
N THR A 43 -11.76 -10.53 -13.63
CA THR A 43 -12.00 -11.80 -12.93
C THR A 43 -10.75 -12.65 -12.81
N VAL A 44 -9.98 -12.78 -13.89
CA VAL A 44 -8.74 -13.59 -13.88
C VAL A 44 -7.68 -13.02 -12.93
N GLN A 45 -7.63 -11.71 -12.76
CA GLN A 45 -6.70 -11.04 -11.84
C GLN A 45 -7.07 -11.24 -10.36
N LYS A 46 -8.28 -11.74 -10.08
CA LYS A 46 -8.75 -12.11 -8.75
C LYS A 46 -8.35 -13.53 -8.31
N PHE A 47 -7.80 -14.34 -9.22
CA PHE A 47 -7.31 -15.70 -8.92
C PHE A 47 -5.84 -15.74 -8.45
N ALA A 48 -5.33 -14.65 -7.94
CA ALA A 48 -4.02 -14.60 -7.27
C ALA A 48 -4.12 -13.66 -6.08
N VAL A 49 -3.27 -13.88 -5.10
CA VAL A 49 -3.17 -13.04 -3.90
C VAL A 49 -1.71 -12.67 -3.70
N ILE A 50 -1.45 -11.41 -3.40
CA ILE A 50 -0.13 -10.90 -3.04
C ILE A 50 -0.26 -10.26 -1.67
N THR A 51 0.61 -10.67 -0.75
CA THR A 51 0.68 -10.09 0.60
C THR A 51 1.94 -9.24 0.71
N VAL A 52 1.76 -8.02 1.19
CA VAL A 52 2.83 -7.05 1.43
C VAL A 52 2.88 -6.72 2.91
N ALA A 53 4.07 -6.71 3.49
CA ALA A 53 4.32 -6.21 4.84
C ALA A 53 4.74 -4.74 4.76
N VAL A 54 4.03 -3.87 5.47
CA VAL A 54 4.35 -2.46 5.65
C VAL A 54 4.86 -2.27 7.06
N VAL A 55 6.13 -1.89 7.21
CA VAL A 55 6.79 -1.71 8.50
C VAL A 55 7.05 -0.22 8.71
N GLY A 56 6.66 0.28 9.88
CA GLY A 56 6.96 1.65 10.28
C GLY A 56 6.00 2.74 9.79
N ALA A 57 4.93 2.39 9.08
CA ALA A 57 3.87 3.35 8.77
C ALA A 57 3.07 3.71 10.03
N SER A 58 2.48 4.91 10.05
CA SER A 58 1.76 5.43 11.20
C SER A 58 0.41 4.76 11.44
N ARG A 59 -0.14 4.96 12.64
CA ARG A 59 -1.55 4.64 12.94
C ARG A 59 -2.50 5.44 12.04
N ARG A 60 -2.12 6.64 11.65
CA ARG A 60 -2.89 7.46 10.71
C ARG A 60 -2.96 6.81 9.32
N PHE A 61 -1.86 6.24 8.83
CA PHE A 61 -1.86 5.46 7.58
C PHE A 61 -2.81 4.27 7.66
N LEU A 62 -2.77 3.52 8.78
CA LEU A 62 -3.67 2.39 9.00
C LEU A 62 -5.14 2.80 8.83
N ALA A 63 -5.56 3.90 9.46
CA ALA A 63 -6.93 4.42 9.36
C ALA A 63 -7.32 4.82 7.92
N GLN A 64 -6.36 5.19 7.09
CA GLN A 64 -6.60 5.55 5.69
C GLN A 64 -6.70 4.33 4.76
N ILE A 65 -5.83 3.34 4.95
CA ILE A 65 -5.74 2.21 4.02
C ILE A 65 -6.82 1.16 4.29
N THR A 66 -7.25 0.97 5.52
CA THR A 66 -8.30 0.01 5.90
C THR A 66 -9.70 0.38 5.41
N ARG A 67 -9.86 1.54 4.79
CA ARG A 67 -11.11 1.93 4.10
C ARG A 67 -11.36 1.12 2.81
N HIS A 68 -10.33 0.46 2.27
CA HIS A 68 -10.52 -0.50 1.19
C HIS A 68 -11.05 -1.81 1.77
N GLN A 69 -12.20 -2.29 1.26
CA GLN A 69 -12.87 -3.47 1.82
C GLN A 69 -13.04 -4.60 0.80
N ASN A 70 -12.94 -4.30 -0.49
CA ASN A 70 -13.17 -5.30 -1.54
C ASN A 70 -11.89 -6.08 -1.84
N ASP A 71 -11.95 -7.41 -1.79
CA ASP A 71 -10.86 -8.31 -2.16
C ASP A 71 -9.51 -8.00 -1.45
N VAL A 72 -9.57 -7.49 -0.20
CA VAL A 72 -8.39 -7.14 0.60
C VAL A 72 -8.57 -7.57 2.06
N LYS A 73 -7.46 -7.98 2.68
CA LYS A 73 -7.38 -8.30 4.11
C LYS A 73 -6.27 -7.50 4.74
N PHE A 74 -6.50 -7.07 5.96
CA PHE A 74 -5.55 -6.33 6.76
C PHE A 74 -5.31 -7.04 8.09
N MET A 75 -4.06 -7.05 8.53
CA MET A 75 -3.68 -7.48 9.88
C MET A 75 -2.61 -6.55 10.40
N SER A 76 -2.89 -5.87 11.48
CA SER A 76 -1.98 -4.90 12.10
C SER A 76 -1.61 -5.31 13.53
N ALA A 77 -0.49 -4.80 14.03
CA ALA A 77 -0.20 -4.85 15.44
C ALA A 77 -1.32 -4.14 16.23
N SER A 78 -1.75 -4.78 17.31
CA SER A 78 -2.90 -4.35 18.10
C SER A 78 -2.47 -3.44 19.26
N LEU A 79 -3.19 -2.35 19.48
CA LEU A 79 -3.04 -1.57 20.72
C LEU A 79 -3.61 -2.28 21.94
N GLN A 80 -4.54 -3.21 21.75
CA GLN A 80 -5.15 -3.97 22.84
C GLN A 80 -4.23 -5.04 23.41
N TYR A 81 -3.46 -5.71 22.54
CA TYR A 81 -2.69 -6.91 22.92
C TYR A 81 -1.18 -6.68 22.93
N SER A 82 -0.70 -5.55 22.46
CA SER A 82 0.73 -5.23 22.41
C SER A 82 1.07 -4.10 23.35
N ASP A 83 2.20 -4.25 24.05
CA ASP A 83 2.77 -3.17 24.85
C ASP A 83 3.64 -2.28 23.94
N TYR A 84 3.34 -1.00 23.94
CA TYR A 84 4.07 0.01 23.18
C TYR A 84 5.01 0.86 24.05
N SER A 85 5.18 0.50 25.33
CA SER A 85 6.12 1.16 26.24
C SER A 85 7.54 1.10 25.68
N GLY A 86 8.29 2.19 25.84
CA GLY A 86 9.67 2.29 25.36
C GLY A 86 9.83 2.48 23.86
N GLN A 87 8.76 2.63 23.10
CA GLN A 87 8.87 2.93 21.68
C GLN A 87 9.37 4.36 21.48
N ALA A 88 10.51 4.52 20.79
CA ALA A 88 11.17 5.83 20.63
C ALA A 88 11.01 6.41 19.21
N GLU A 89 10.44 5.65 18.27
CA GLU A 89 10.37 6.03 16.87
C GLU A 89 8.93 6.30 16.43
N PHE A 90 8.73 7.41 15.73
CA PHE A 90 7.45 7.83 15.18
C PHE A 90 7.56 8.06 13.68
N ALA A 91 6.48 7.78 12.96
CA ALA A 91 6.39 8.14 11.55
C ALA A 91 6.33 9.67 11.44
N MET A 92 7.23 10.24 10.66
CA MET A 92 7.30 11.68 10.46
C MET A 92 6.59 12.10 9.18
N PRO A 93 5.57 12.96 9.24
CA PRO A 93 4.94 13.50 8.04
C PRO A 93 5.96 14.24 7.16
N TYR A 94 5.85 14.11 5.84
CA TYR A 94 6.82 14.68 4.90
C TYR A 94 6.97 16.19 5.05
N GLU A 95 5.88 16.92 5.20
CA GLU A 95 5.92 18.37 5.42
C GLU A 95 6.68 18.76 6.69
N ILE A 96 6.51 18.01 7.79
CA ILE A 96 7.26 18.23 9.02
C ILE A 96 8.72 17.84 8.85
N MET A 97 8.99 16.73 8.14
CA MET A 97 10.35 16.29 7.84
C MET A 97 11.15 17.34 7.06
N THR A 98 10.50 18.06 6.15
CA THR A 98 11.12 19.11 5.32
C THR A 98 11.07 20.51 5.95
N ALA A 99 10.39 20.68 7.08
CA ALA A 99 10.28 21.94 7.80
C ALA A 99 11.59 22.30 8.56
N HIS A 100 11.62 23.49 9.16
CA HIS A 100 12.71 23.91 10.04
C HIS A 100 12.84 22.97 11.26
N GLY A 101 14.07 22.82 11.80
CA GLY A 101 14.37 21.87 12.87
C GLY A 101 13.47 21.97 14.09
N GLU A 102 13.16 23.18 14.53
CA GLU A 102 12.28 23.46 15.67
C GLU A 102 10.88 22.82 15.54
N LEU A 103 10.31 22.76 14.33
CA LEU A 103 9.01 22.13 14.11
C LEU A 103 9.08 20.61 14.17
N LYS A 104 10.20 20.03 13.75
CA LYS A 104 10.46 18.59 13.91
C LYS A 104 10.59 18.22 15.37
N ASP A 105 11.35 19.01 16.13
CA ASP A 105 11.57 18.79 17.55
C ASP A 105 10.25 18.92 18.32
N LEU A 106 9.44 19.93 18.02
CA LEU A 106 8.10 20.11 18.59
C LEU A 106 7.19 18.90 18.33
N TYR A 107 7.19 18.39 17.09
CA TYR A 107 6.42 17.19 16.74
C TYR A 107 6.87 15.97 17.52
N LEU A 108 8.19 15.72 17.57
CA LEU A 108 8.76 14.57 18.29
C LEU A 108 8.54 14.67 19.80
N GLU A 109 8.65 15.86 20.38
CA GLU A 109 8.38 16.11 21.80
C GLU A 109 6.91 15.83 22.13
N SER A 110 5.98 16.30 21.31
CA SER A 110 4.55 15.99 21.47
C SER A 110 4.28 14.47 21.42
N CYS A 111 4.85 13.77 20.43
CA CYS A 111 4.69 12.31 20.32
C CYS A 111 5.28 11.55 21.53
N ARG A 112 6.41 12.01 22.07
CA ARG A 112 7.01 11.43 23.28
C ARG A 112 6.15 11.67 24.50
N SER A 113 5.63 12.89 24.68
CA SER A 113 4.72 13.23 25.78
C SER A 113 3.45 12.37 25.77
N ASP A 114 2.87 12.13 24.59
CA ASP A 114 1.72 11.23 24.43
C ASP A 114 2.07 9.79 24.84
N LEU A 115 3.25 9.30 24.45
CA LEU A 115 3.71 7.97 24.82
C LEU A 115 4.04 7.85 26.31
N ASP A 116 4.62 8.88 26.91
CA ASP A 116 4.86 8.95 28.37
C ASP A 116 3.54 8.87 29.16
N CYS A 117 2.48 9.51 28.64
CA CYS A 117 1.13 9.38 29.17
C CYS A 117 0.65 7.92 29.11
N TYR A 118 0.78 7.27 27.93
CA TYR A 118 0.43 5.85 27.76
C TYR A 118 1.16 4.97 28.77
N GLU A 119 2.48 5.13 28.90
CA GLU A 119 3.29 4.34 29.84
C GLU A 119 2.89 4.58 31.30
N THR A 120 2.59 5.83 31.67
CA THR A 120 2.16 6.18 33.01
C THR A 120 0.84 5.49 33.36
N LEU A 121 -0.12 5.46 32.43
CA LEU A 121 -1.38 4.76 32.59
C LEU A 121 -1.17 3.25 32.74
N CYS A 122 -0.31 2.64 31.92
CA CYS A 122 0.02 1.21 32.02
C CYS A 122 0.70 0.88 33.36
N LYS A 123 1.65 1.71 33.83
CA LYS A 123 2.31 1.55 35.15
C LYS A 123 1.32 1.68 36.32
N ALA A 124 0.24 2.46 36.14
CA ALA A 124 -0.84 2.59 37.10
C ALA A 124 -1.85 1.41 37.06
N GLY A 125 -1.63 0.40 36.20
CA GLY A 125 -2.47 -0.78 36.09
C GLY A 125 -3.66 -0.63 35.12
N ILE A 126 -3.70 0.45 34.30
CA ILE A 126 -4.66 0.59 33.23
C ILE A 126 -4.27 -0.33 32.08
N GLY A 127 -5.22 -1.07 31.53
CA GLY A 127 -4.98 -1.99 30.42
C GLY A 127 -4.56 -1.27 29.13
N HIS A 128 -3.78 -1.94 28.30
CA HIS A 128 -3.23 -1.39 27.03
C HIS A 128 -4.30 -0.81 26.11
N ASP A 129 -5.49 -1.41 26.06
CA ASP A 129 -6.61 -0.92 25.25
C ASP A 129 -7.04 0.49 25.65
N ALA A 130 -7.24 0.71 26.94
CA ALA A 130 -7.64 2.02 27.46
C ALA A 130 -6.49 3.03 27.40
N ALA A 131 -5.27 2.63 27.80
CA ALA A 131 -4.09 3.46 27.70
C ALA A 131 -3.77 3.84 26.24
N GLY A 132 -4.08 2.96 25.30
CA GLY A 132 -3.87 3.14 23.86
C GLY A 132 -4.54 4.40 23.27
N TYR A 133 -5.57 4.94 23.94
CA TYR A 133 -6.17 6.22 23.54
C TYR A 133 -5.21 7.42 23.70
N ALA A 134 -4.18 7.29 24.53
CA ALA A 134 -3.16 8.34 24.71
C ALA A 134 -2.04 8.26 23.67
N THR A 135 -2.02 7.25 22.77
CA THR A 135 -0.93 7.11 21.80
C THR A 135 -1.04 8.11 20.64
N PRO A 136 0.09 8.66 20.14
CA PRO A 136 0.07 9.61 19.05
C PRO A 136 -0.33 8.96 17.72
N GLN A 137 -0.94 9.72 16.81
CA GLN A 137 -1.27 9.26 15.46
C GLN A 137 -0.02 8.84 14.65
N GLY A 138 1.14 9.42 14.98
CA GLY A 138 2.42 9.08 14.38
C GLY A 138 3.05 7.79 14.92
N LEU A 139 2.42 7.11 15.90
CA LEU A 139 2.93 5.83 16.43
C LEU A 139 3.13 4.84 15.29
N ARG A 140 4.36 4.30 15.17
CA ARG A 140 4.71 3.33 14.12
C ARG A 140 3.96 2.02 14.33
N ASN A 141 3.58 1.42 13.23
CA ASN A 141 2.83 0.18 13.21
C ASN A 141 3.39 -0.77 12.15
N MET A 142 3.12 -2.04 12.32
CA MET A 142 3.31 -3.07 11.32
C MET A 142 1.96 -3.50 10.77
N LEU A 143 1.85 -3.57 9.45
CA LEU A 143 0.61 -3.92 8.76
C LEU A 143 0.88 -4.94 7.65
N LEU A 144 0.19 -6.07 7.67
CA LEU A 144 0.08 -6.96 6.52
C LEU A 144 -1.14 -6.57 5.70
N ILE A 145 -0.94 -6.42 4.40
CA ILE A 145 -2.00 -6.16 3.42
C ILE A 145 -1.99 -7.29 2.40
N SER A 146 -3.08 -8.03 2.34
CA SER A 146 -3.23 -9.16 1.41
C SER A 146 -4.37 -8.86 0.43
N ALA A 147 -4.05 -8.76 -0.86
CA ALA A 147 -5.02 -8.38 -1.87
C ALA A 147 -4.75 -9.05 -3.22
N THR A 148 -5.79 -9.11 -4.06
CA THR A 148 -5.65 -9.56 -5.44
C THR A 148 -4.89 -8.53 -6.30
N PRO A 149 -4.24 -8.91 -7.40
CA PRO A 149 -3.62 -7.96 -8.33
C PRO A 149 -4.59 -6.89 -8.82
N TYR A 150 -5.85 -7.24 -9.06
CA TYR A 150 -6.89 -6.28 -9.41
C TYR A 150 -7.07 -5.21 -8.32
N GLN A 151 -7.20 -5.65 -7.07
CA GLN A 151 -7.38 -4.75 -5.94
C GLN A 151 -6.13 -3.91 -5.64
N TRP A 152 -4.93 -4.48 -5.80
CA TRP A 152 -3.68 -3.72 -5.72
C TRP A 152 -3.63 -2.58 -6.74
N LYS A 153 -3.99 -2.85 -8.01
CA LYS A 153 -4.07 -1.80 -9.05
C LYS A 153 -5.08 -0.71 -8.67
N HIS A 154 -6.21 -1.08 -8.10
CA HIS A 154 -7.22 -0.14 -7.64
C HIS A 154 -6.70 0.74 -6.49
N MET A 155 -6.12 0.12 -5.45
CA MET A 155 -5.55 0.86 -4.31
C MET A 155 -4.43 1.80 -4.76
N ILE A 156 -3.51 1.34 -5.59
CA ILE A 156 -2.45 2.17 -6.16
C ILE A 156 -3.07 3.32 -6.96
N GLY A 157 -4.01 3.03 -7.84
CA GLY A 157 -4.66 4.05 -8.67
C GLY A 157 -5.30 5.17 -7.87
N GLN A 158 -5.95 4.83 -6.76
CA GLN A 158 -6.62 5.77 -5.88
C GLN A 158 -5.66 6.49 -4.93
N ARG A 159 -4.72 5.76 -4.31
CA ARG A 159 -3.89 6.26 -3.20
C ARG A 159 -2.61 6.96 -3.63
N THR A 160 -2.17 6.79 -4.86
CA THR A 160 -1.03 7.55 -5.41
C THR A 160 -1.46 8.90 -6.02
N CYS A 161 -2.75 9.24 -5.99
CA CYS A 161 -3.27 10.56 -6.36
C CYS A 161 -2.71 11.65 -5.44
N ARG A 162 -2.34 12.80 -6.00
CA ARG A 162 -1.82 13.98 -5.25
C ARG A 162 -2.80 14.58 -4.24
N ARG A 163 -4.07 14.15 -4.25
CA ARG A 163 -5.08 14.54 -3.25
C ARG A 163 -5.04 13.70 -1.96
N ASN A 164 -4.25 12.63 -1.92
CA ASN A 164 -4.07 11.85 -0.70
C ASN A 164 -3.06 12.51 0.24
N THR A 165 -3.06 12.08 1.49
CA THR A 165 -2.02 12.44 2.45
C THR A 165 -0.67 11.94 1.95
N ASP A 166 0.41 12.70 2.19
CA ASP A 166 1.74 12.37 1.71
C ASP A 166 2.18 10.99 2.16
N GLU A 167 2.02 10.64 3.43
CA GLU A 167 2.39 9.33 3.93
C GLU A 167 1.69 8.20 3.16
N THR A 168 0.36 8.29 2.98
CA THR A 168 -0.38 7.27 2.24
C THR A 168 0.12 7.15 0.82
N ARG A 169 0.41 8.27 0.19
CA ARG A 169 0.90 8.33 -1.18
C ARG A 169 2.31 7.75 -1.30
N ILE A 170 3.22 8.11 -0.40
CA ILE A 170 4.59 7.59 -0.36
C ILE A 170 4.59 6.08 -0.15
N VAL A 171 3.84 5.59 0.83
CA VAL A 171 3.76 4.14 1.11
C VAL A 171 3.21 3.38 -0.11
N LEU A 172 2.14 3.88 -0.74
CA LEU A 172 1.58 3.18 -1.92
C LEU A 172 2.48 3.29 -3.16
N LEU A 173 3.26 4.35 -3.32
CA LEU A 173 4.28 4.44 -4.37
C LEU A 173 5.40 3.42 -4.14
N LYS A 174 5.86 3.24 -2.91
CA LYS A 174 6.86 2.21 -2.55
C LYS A 174 6.31 0.79 -2.75
N ILE A 175 5.09 0.53 -2.31
CA ILE A 175 4.44 -0.77 -2.59
C ILE A 175 4.33 -1.01 -4.10
N TRP A 176 3.95 0.00 -4.88
CA TRP A 176 3.88 -0.14 -6.33
C TRP A 176 5.26 -0.42 -6.93
N GLN A 177 6.32 0.19 -6.42
CA GLN A 177 7.69 -0.09 -6.87
C GLN A 177 8.05 -1.57 -6.67
N GLU A 178 7.80 -2.13 -5.50
CA GLU A 178 8.04 -3.56 -5.21
C GLU A 178 7.18 -4.48 -6.09
N LEU A 179 5.90 -4.17 -6.25
CA LEU A 179 5.01 -4.93 -7.12
C LEU A 179 5.41 -4.83 -8.59
N TYR A 180 5.96 -3.70 -9.02
CA TYR A 180 6.48 -3.53 -10.39
C TYR A 180 7.72 -4.39 -10.62
N VAL A 181 8.63 -4.47 -9.66
CA VAL A 181 9.78 -5.39 -9.69
C VAL A 181 9.30 -6.84 -9.73
N LEU A 182 8.33 -7.20 -8.90
CA LEU A 182 7.76 -8.55 -8.83
C LEU A 182 7.13 -8.98 -10.16
N SER A 183 6.39 -8.10 -10.83
CA SER A 183 5.72 -8.41 -12.10
C SER A 183 5.51 -7.17 -12.95
N PRO A 184 6.47 -6.82 -13.82
CA PRO A 184 6.32 -5.69 -14.75
C PRO A 184 5.11 -5.82 -15.69
N ALA A 185 4.73 -7.05 -16.02
CA ALA A 185 3.58 -7.32 -16.88
C ALA A 185 2.24 -6.95 -16.24
N LEU A 186 2.16 -7.02 -14.90
CA LEU A 186 0.95 -6.66 -14.15
C LEU A 186 0.99 -5.21 -13.66
N PHE A 187 2.14 -4.75 -13.17
CA PHE A 187 2.25 -3.52 -12.40
C PHE A 187 3.08 -2.43 -13.08
N GLY A 188 3.48 -2.63 -14.33
CA GLY A 188 4.15 -1.57 -15.11
C GLY A 188 3.24 -0.33 -15.29
N PRO A 189 3.82 0.86 -15.57
CA PRO A 189 3.08 2.13 -15.70
C PRO A 189 1.95 2.12 -16.72
N SER A 190 2.04 1.28 -17.76
CA SER A 190 0.96 1.09 -18.72
C SER A 190 -0.28 0.39 -18.16
N GLN A 191 -0.16 -0.28 -17.01
CA GLN A 191 -1.22 -1.10 -16.40
C GLN A 191 -1.63 -0.60 -15.01
N THR A 192 -0.75 0.09 -14.32
CA THR A 192 -0.90 0.50 -12.93
C THR A 192 -0.39 1.93 -12.76
N GLY A 193 -0.96 2.66 -11.83
CA GLY A 193 -0.59 4.03 -11.52
C GLY A 193 -1.79 4.88 -11.15
N PRO A 194 -1.60 6.15 -10.79
CA PRO A 194 -2.69 7.09 -10.48
C PRO A 194 -3.76 7.08 -11.57
N PHE A 195 -5.02 7.17 -11.21
CA PHE A 195 -6.10 7.10 -12.19
C PHE A 195 -5.98 8.18 -13.29
N CYS A 196 -5.54 9.39 -12.93
CA CYS A 196 -5.30 10.46 -13.90
C CYS A 196 -4.20 10.14 -14.92
N GLN A 197 -3.32 9.18 -14.65
CA GLN A 197 -2.29 8.72 -15.58
C GLN A 197 -2.87 7.91 -16.74
N ARG A 198 -3.99 7.24 -16.53
CA ARG A 198 -4.63 6.35 -17.51
C ARG A 198 -5.83 6.95 -18.19
N ASP A 199 -6.53 7.86 -17.51
CA ASP A 199 -7.76 8.49 -17.98
C ASP A 199 -7.88 9.91 -17.43
N LYS A 200 -9.00 10.55 -17.67
CA LYS A 200 -9.31 11.87 -17.10
C LYS A 200 -9.40 11.78 -15.59
N CYS A 201 -8.97 12.86 -14.92
CA CYS A 201 -9.11 12.96 -13.47
C CYS A 201 -10.59 12.83 -13.05
N ALA A 202 -10.87 11.83 -12.21
CA ALA A 202 -12.24 11.58 -11.72
C ALA A 202 -12.68 12.55 -10.62
N GLU A 203 -11.77 13.39 -10.09
CA GLU A 203 -12.05 14.28 -8.96
C GLU A 203 -12.87 15.53 -9.35
N GLY A 204 -13.13 15.74 -10.62
CA GLY A 204 -13.93 16.88 -11.10
C GLY A 204 -13.41 18.22 -10.57
N LYS A 205 -14.24 18.97 -9.84
CA LYS A 205 -13.88 20.25 -9.21
C LYS A 205 -12.82 20.13 -8.13
N MET A 206 -12.63 18.94 -7.58
CA MET A 206 -11.62 18.64 -6.57
C MET A 206 -10.26 18.22 -7.16
N SER A 207 -10.10 18.29 -8.47
CA SER A 207 -8.84 17.96 -9.14
C SER A 207 -7.69 18.81 -8.60
N CYS A 208 -6.50 18.19 -8.48
CA CYS A 208 -5.26 18.93 -8.15
C CYS A 208 -4.76 19.80 -9.32
N GLY A 209 -5.32 19.68 -10.51
CA GLY A 209 -4.86 20.40 -11.72
C GLY A 209 -3.53 19.90 -12.30
N GLN A 210 -2.89 18.92 -11.69
CA GLN A 210 -1.55 18.41 -12.03
C GLN A 210 -1.58 16.90 -12.32
N PRO A 211 -2.09 16.47 -13.48
CA PRO A 211 -2.12 15.06 -13.84
C PRO A 211 -0.72 14.48 -13.94
N ILE A 212 -0.57 13.22 -13.57
CA ILE A 212 0.70 12.48 -13.68
C ILE A 212 0.85 11.99 -15.13
N GLU A 213 2.04 12.15 -15.70
CA GLU A 213 2.33 11.68 -17.06
C GLU A 213 2.23 10.14 -17.16
N LYS A 214 1.69 9.67 -18.30
CA LYS A 214 1.38 8.26 -18.53
C LYS A 214 2.56 7.30 -18.44
N THR A 215 3.76 7.79 -18.66
CA THR A 215 4.98 6.97 -18.73
C THR A 215 5.74 6.88 -17.41
N LEU A 216 5.42 7.74 -16.43
CA LEU A 216 6.15 7.78 -15.17
C LEU A 216 5.83 6.56 -14.32
N GLY A 217 6.86 5.89 -13.84
CA GLY A 217 6.79 4.85 -12.84
C GLY A 217 6.81 5.37 -11.41
N PRO A 218 6.71 4.48 -10.40
CA PRO A 218 6.67 4.89 -9.00
C PRO A 218 7.93 5.59 -8.52
N ALA A 219 9.10 5.20 -9.01
CA ALA A 219 10.38 5.81 -8.61
C ALA A 219 10.49 7.26 -9.10
N GLU A 220 10.13 7.50 -10.36
CA GLU A 220 10.14 8.83 -10.95
C GLU A 220 9.13 9.76 -10.28
N ILE A 221 7.95 9.25 -9.91
CA ILE A 221 6.94 10.01 -9.18
C ILE A 221 7.44 10.34 -7.76
N LEU A 222 8.05 9.38 -7.06
CA LEU A 222 8.65 9.62 -5.75
C LEU A 222 9.74 10.68 -5.82
N GLN A 223 10.63 10.59 -6.80
CA GLN A 223 11.72 11.57 -6.98
C GLN A 223 11.17 12.98 -7.28
N ALA A 224 10.16 13.08 -8.13
CA ALA A 224 9.57 14.37 -8.52
C ALA A 224 8.81 15.03 -7.37
N ASP A 225 8.00 14.27 -6.64
CA ASP A 225 7.06 14.82 -5.66
C ASP A 225 7.63 14.82 -4.22
N TYR A 226 8.65 13.97 -3.94
CA TYR A 226 9.24 13.80 -2.61
C TYR A 226 10.78 13.76 -2.65
N PRO A 227 11.46 14.76 -3.23
CA PRO A 227 12.91 14.72 -3.44
C PRO A 227 13.71 14.59 -2.14
N ALA A 228 13.22 15.09 -1.01
CA ALA A 228 13.93 15.00 0.27
C ALA A 228 14.05 13.56 0.80
N LEU A 229 13.19 12.62 0.35
CA LEU A 229 13.34 11.21 0.71
C LEU A 229 14.52 10.53 0.02
N MET A 230 15.03 11.10 -1.08
CA MET A 230 16.14 10.54 -1.84
C MET A 230 17.51 10.94 -1.28
N VAL A 231 17.59 12.02 -0.52
CA VAL A 231 18.85 12.56 0.04
C VAL A 231 19.21 11.89 1.37
N GLY A 232 18.24 11.30 2.07
CA GLY A 232 18.39 10.80 3.45
C GLY A 232 18.47 9.29 3.63
N GLY A 233 18.68 8.48 2.59
CA GLY A 233 19.06 7.04 2.67
C GLY A 233 18.33 6.17 3.68
N GLY A 234 17.06 6.36 3.96
CA GLY A 234 16.32 5.49 4.86
C GLY A 234 15.01 6.10 5.38
N LEU A 235 13.93 5.42 5.13
CA LEU A 235 12.79 5.35 6.04
C LEU A 235 12.97 4.11 6.90
#